data_02ada33ada36f6e2bfe1d17c6c387b49
#
_entry.id   02ada33ada36f6e2bfe1d17c6c387b49
#
_cell.length_a   1.000
_cell.length_b   1.000
_cell.length_c   1.000
_cell.angle_alpha   90.00
_cell.angle_beta   90.00
_cell.angle_gamma   90.00
#
_symmetry.space_group_name_H-M   'P 1'
#
loop_
_entity.id
_entity.type
_entity.pdbx_description
1 polymer ?
#
loop_
_entity_poly.entity_id
_entity_poly.type
_entity_poly.pdbx_seq_one_letter_code
_entity_poly.pdbx_strand_id
1 'polypeptide(L)' 'MKKIPMRRCVATFEMCEKKELLRIVRTPEGEIVVDLTGKANGRGAYLKRSKEALEIARKKKSLEKALG' A
#
# COMPACT_ATOMS: atom_id res chain seq x y z
N MET A 1 -18.81 -5.54 -18.95
CA MET A 1 -17.46 -5.93 -18.52
C MET A 1 -17.09 -5.26 -17.23
N LYS A 2 -16.66 -6.03 -16.27
CA LYS A 2 -16.20 -5.48 -15.01
C LYS A 2 -14.78 -4.96 -15.18
N LYS A 3 -14.56 -3.71 -14.85
CA LYS A 3 -13.21 -3.16 -14.84
C LYS A 3 -12.51 -3.59 -13.57
N ILE A 4 -11.30 -4.12 -13.71
CA ILE A 4 -10.49 -4.48 -12.56
C ILE A 4 -9.84 -3.20 -12.04
N PRO A 5 -10.04 -2.85 -10.75
CA PRO A 5 -9.43 -1.63 -10.22
C PRO A 5 -7.92 -1.77 -10.17
N MET A 6 -7.25 -0.74 -10.66
CA MET A 6 -5.79 -0.68 -10.66
C MET A 6 -5.33 0.36 -9.66
N ARG A 7 -4.24 0.07 -8.98
CA ARG A 7 -3.63 1.00 -8.02
C ARG A 7 -2.12 0.99 -8.22
N ARG A 8 -1.50 2.09 -7.84
CA ARG A 8 -0.04 2.22 -7.96
C ARG A 8 0.67 1.77 -6.69
N CYS A 9 1.70 0.94 -6.86
CA CYS A 9 2.57 0.57 -5.75
C CYS A 9 3.44 1.77 -5.35
N VAL A 10 3.47 2.10 -4.06
CA VAL A 10 4.24 3.27 -3.58
C VAL A 10 5.75 3.04 -3.59
N ALA A 11 6.19 1.80 -3.73
CA ALA A 11 7.61 1.48 -3.76
C ALA A 11 8.16 1.43 -5.18
N THR A 12 7.47 0.72 -6.07
CA THR A 12 7.94 0.50 -7.44
C THR A 12 7.30 1.42 -8.46
N PHE A 13 6.22 2.10 -8.08
CA PHE A 13 5.41 2.97 -8.96
C PHE A 13 4.74 2.24 -10.11
N GLU A 14 4.70 0.92 -10.06
CA GLU A 14 4.02 0.11 -11.05
C GLU A 14 2.52 0.09 -10.78
N MET A 15 1.75 0.09 -11.88
CA MET A 15 0.30 -0.10 -11.78
C MET A 15 0.02 -1.58 -11.70
N CYS A 16 -0.69 -1.98 -10.67
CA CYS A 16 -1.04 -3.38 -10.43
C CYS A 16 -2.52 -3.51 -10.11
N GLU A 17 -3.06 -4.70 -10.31
CA GLU A 17 -4.42 -4.97 -9.90
C GLU A 17 -4.50 -4.89 -8.37
N LYS A 18 -5.59 -4.34 -7.87
CA LYS A 18 -5.78 -4.15 -6.42
C LYS A 18 -5.55 -5.45 -5.64
N LYS A 19 -5.94 -6.60 -6.20
CA LYS A 19 -5.76 -7.90 -5.55
C LYS A 19 -4.29 -8.32 -5.43
N GLU A 20 -3.41 -7.74 -6.24
CA GLU A 20 -1.98 -8.03 -6.21
C GLU A 20 -1.24 -7.13 -5.23
N LEU A 21 -1.95 -6.21 -4.61
CA LEU A 21 -1.37 -5.23 -3.70
C LEU A 21 -1.85 -5.47 -2.28
N LEU A 22 -0.99 -5.09 -1.34
CA LEU A 22 -1.38 -5.01 0.07
C LEU A 22 -1.76 -3.57 0.37
N ARG A 23 -2.84 -3.39 1.12
CA ARG A 23 -3.18 -2.06 1.59
C ARG A 23 -2.52 -1.83 2.93
N ILE A 24 -1.73 -0.78 3.00
CA ILE A 24 -1.06 -0.37 4.23
C ILE A 24 -1.76 0.88 4.73
N VAL A 25 -2.17 0.87 5.98
CA VAL A 25 -2.96 1.96 6.55
C VAL A 25 -2.26 2.53 7.76
N ARG A 26 -2.25 3.86 7.83
CA ARG A 26 -1.82 4.55 9.04
C ARG A 26 -3.07 4.86 9.86
N THR A 27 -3.16 4.29 11.05
CA THR A 27 -4.31 4.49 11.93
C THR A 27 -4.31 5.89 12.51
N PRO A 28 -5.46 6.36 13.05
CA PRO A 28 -5.50 7.65 13.74
C PRO A 28 -4.53 7.75 14.91
N GLU A 29 -4.16 6.62 15.50
CA GLU A 29 -3.17 6.56 16.59
C GLU A 29 -1.73 6.68 16.09
N GLY A 30 -1.54 6.71 14.78
CA GLY A 30 -0.22 6.82 14.19
C GLY A 30 0.50 5.50 13.93
N GLU A 31 -0.18 4.39 14.07
CA GLU A 31 0.39 3.08 13.79
C GLU A 31 0.23 2.72 12.32
N ILE A 32 1.20 1.99 11.79
CA ILE A 32 1.15 1.49 10.42
C ILE A 32 0.85 0.01 10.45
N VAL A 33 -0.25 -0.37 9.83
CA VAL A 33 -0.72 -1.76 9.83
C VAL A 33 -1.06 -2.21 8.42
N VAL A 34 -1.03 -3.53 8.22
CA VAL A 34 -1.49 -4.12 6.96
C VAL A 34 -2.99 -4.38 7.08
N ASP A 35 -3.75 -3.79 6.18
CA ASP A 35 -5.19 -3.94 6.15
C ASP A 35 -5.58 -5.01 5.12
N LEU A 36 -5.90 -6.20 5.60
CA LEU A 36 -6.29 -7.32 4.74
C LEU A 36 -7.75 -7.25 4.29
N THR A 37 -8.57 -6.50 5.01
CA THR A 37 -10.00 -6.41 4.71
C THR A 37 -10.39 -5.21 3.86
N GLY A 38 -9.53 -4.20 3.80
CA GLY A 38 -9.83 -2.97 3.09
C GLY A 38 -10.79 -2.04 3.83
N LYS A 39 -11.06 -2.33 5.11
CA LYS A 39 -12.03 -1.58 5.90
C LYS A 39 -11.43 -0.73 7.01
N ALA A 40 -10.13 -0.81 7.22
CA ALA A 40 -9.48 -0.06 8.28
C ALA A 40 -9.56 1.45 8.02
N ASN A 41 -9.85 2.21 9.04
CA ASN A 41 -9.88 3.66 8.97
C ASN A 41 -8.46 4.22 8.99
N GLY A 42 -8.27 5.30 8.25
CA GLY A 42 -7.00 5.98 8.20
C GLY A 42 -6.51 6.19 6.77
N ARG A 43 -5.31 6.71 6.66
CA ARG A 43 -4.69 6.95 5.37
C ARG A 43 -4.13 5.66 4.81
N GLY A 44 -4.49 5.34 3.57
CA GLY A 44 -4.07 4.08 2.94
C GLY A 44 -3.10 4.29 1.79
N ALA A 45 -2.21 3.32 1.63
CA ALA A 45 -1.31 3.24 0.49
C ALA A 45 -1.25 1.79 0.04
N TYR A 46 -0.90 1.59 -1.23
CA TYR A 46 -0.81 0.25 -1.78
C TYR A 46 0.63 -0.15 -2.01
N LEU A 47 0.95 -1.39 -1.68
CA LEU A 47 2.28 -1.95 -1.81
C LEU A 47 2.20 -3.29 -2.49
N LYS A 48 3.02 -3.51 -3.51
CA LYS A 48 3.05 -4.78 -4.22
C LYS A 48 3.42 -5.92 -3.27
N ARG A 49 2.77 -7.08 -3.43
CA ARG A 49 3.05 -8.26 -2.61
C ARG A 49 4.37 -8.91 -3.01
N SER A 50 5.46 -8.26 -2.70
CA SER A 50 6.78 -8.83 -2.93
C SER A 50 7.75 -8.33 -1.88
N LYS A 51 8.77 -9.15 -1.60
CA LYS A 51 9.81 -8.75 -0.65
C LYS A 51 10.58 -7.56 -1.17
N GLU A 52 10.81 -7.51 -2.49
CA GLU A 52 11.52 -6.42 -3.13
C GLU A 52 10.80 -5.08 -2.93
N ALA A 53 9.49 -5.07 -3.15
CA ALA A 53 8.71 -3.86 -2.96
C ALA A 53 8.75 -3.40 -1.49
N LEU A 54 8.67 -4.35 -0.57
CA LEU A 54 8.73 -4.05 0.86
C LEU A 54 10.08 -3.45 1.24
N GLU A 55 11.17 -4.02 0.73
CA GLU A 55 12.51 -3.52 0.99
C GLU A 55 12.72 -2.12 0.42
N ILE A 56 12.24 -1.89 -0.80
CA ILE A 56 12.31 -0.57 -1.41
C ILE A 56 11.52 0.45 -0.59
N ALA A 57 10.33 0.08 -0.14
CA ALA A 57 9.51 0.96 0.67
C ALA A 57 10.19 1.31 1.99
N ARG A 58 10.86 0.35 2.60
CA ARG A 58 11.60 0.59 3.85
C ARG A 58 12.82 1.47 3.65
N LYS A 59 13.61 1.20 2.61
CA LYS A 59 14.82 1.97 2.33
C LYS A 59 14.52 3.41 1.95
N LYS A 60 13.51 3.61 1.11
CA LYS A 60 13.14 4.95 0.62
C LYS A 60 12.10 5.64 1.48
N LYS A 61 11.66 4.99 2.53
CA LYS A 61 10.59 5.50 3.40
C LYS A 61 9.36 5.89 2.61
N SER A 62 9.06 5.11 1.56
CA SER A 62 7.94 5.41 0.65
C SER A 62 6.60 5.41 1.38
N LEU A 63 6.42 4.52 2.35
CA LEU A 63 5.19 4.45 3.12
C LEU A 63 5.02 5.68 3.99
N GLU A 64 6.10 6.15 4.61
CA GLU A 64 6.05 7.35 5.44
C GLU A 64 5.69 8.57 4.61
N LYS A 65 6.24 8.68 3.41
CA LYS A 65 5.93 9.78 2.50
C LYS A 65 4.48 9.71 2.00
N ALA A 66 4.00 8.51 1.69
CA ALA A 66 2.64 8.33 1.19
C ALA A 66 1.59 8.51 2.28
N LEU A 67 1.91 8.08 3.50
CA LEU A 67 0.96 8.11 4.61
C LEU A 67 1.11 9.35 5.50
N GLY A 68 2.05 10.14 5.21
CA GLY A 68 2.22 11.42 5.85
C GLY A 68 2.81 11.48 7.17
#